data_7ce6e0421c794d47abd9ef2c26ccb6e5
#
_entry.id   7ce6e0421c794d47abd9ef2c26ccb6e5
#
_cell.length_a   1.000
_cell.length_b   1.000
_cell.length_c   1.000
_cell.angle_alpha   90.00
_cell.angle_beta   90.00
_cell.angle_gamma   90.00
#
_symmetry.space_group_name_H-M   'P 1'
#
loop_
_entity.id
_entity.type
_entity.pdbx_description
1 polymer ?
#
loop_
_entity_poly.entity_id
_entity_poly.type
_entity_poly.pdbx_seq_one_letter_code
_entity_poly.pdbx_strand_id
1 'polypeptide(L)'
;MTPAELLRLLLDRDRLAVAGALASRAMTTKEAVDATGRSKRVVLTAIGDLRAAGLIAVAGEHYSIDITALREAARAAAELDVPMDPIIGYGMTDAERAILRRFFSGRTLTEIPASRAKRQVLLQRLALEFDVGRRYTEREVNDILFAFHPDWSTLRRHLIDEGFLDREHIDDQNWYWRAGGRVTDLPSNSGDR
;
A
#
# COMPACT_ATOMS: atom_id res chain seq x y z
N MET A 1 5.35 -16.88 -12.30
CA MET A 1 5.97 -16.57 -10.95
C MET A 1 4.98 -15.78 -10.15
N THR A 2 4.70 -16.19 -8.92
CA THR A 2 3.83 -15.45 -8.02
C THR A 2 4.57 -14.27 -7.38
N PRO A 3 3.87 -13.23 -6.91
CA PRO A 3 4.51 -12.11 -6.19
C PRO A 3 5.30 -12.56 -4.95
N ALA A 4 4.83 -13.59 -4.26
CA ALA A 4 5.52 -14.15 -3.09
C ALA A 4 6.84 -14.85 -3.48
N GLU A 5 6.87 -15.54 -4.61
CA GLU A 5 8.08 -16.14 -5.15
C GLU A 5 9.09 -15.08 -5.59
N LEU A 6 8.61 -13.99 -6.23
CA LEU A 6 9.45 -12.85 -6.59
C LEU A 6 10.10 -12.21 -5.35
N LEU A 7 9.30 -11.94 -4.32
CA LEU A 7 9.83 -11.38 -3.07
C LEU A 7 10.86 -12.30 -2.42
N ARG A 8 10.60 -13.61 -2.32
CA ARG A 8 11.56 -14.57 -1.76
C ARG A 8 12.86 -14.60 -2.55
N LEU A 9 12.78 -14.51 -3.88
CA LEU A 9 13.95 -14.46 -4.75
C LEU A 9 14.82 -13.24 -4.47
N LEU A 10 14.18 -12.05 -4.30
CA LEU A 10 14.85 -10.76 -4.09
C LEU A 10 15.26 -10.51 -2.64
N LEU A 11 14.77 -11.28 -1.66
CA LEU A 11 15.22 -11.18 -0.26
C LEU A 11 16.67 -11.62 -0.04
N ASP A 12 17.24 -12.39 -0.97
CA ASP A 12 18.66 -12.73 -0.95
C ASP A 12 19.50 -11.50 -1.37
N ARG A 13 20.45 -11.12 -0.52
CA ARG A 13 21.26 -9.91 -0.72
C ARG A 13 22.10 -9.91 -1.98
N ASP A 14 22.60 -11.08 -2.40
CA ASP A 14 23.44 -11.20 -3.56
C ASP A 14 22.61 -11.09 -4.84
N ARG A 15 21.45 -11.77 -4.89
CA ARG A 15 20.49 -11.61 -5.99
C ARG A 15 19.96 -10.20 -6.09
N LEU A 16 19.65 -9.56 -4.97
CA LEU A 16 19.18 -8.17 -4.96
C LEU A 16 20.25 -7.21 -5.48
N ALA A 17 21.52 -7.39 -5.07
CA ALA A 17 22.63 -6.57 -5.53
C ALA A 17 22.86 -6.71 -7.06
N VAL A 18 22.82 -7.94 -7.55
CA VAL A 18 22.98 -8.22 -8.99
C VAL A 18 21.78 -7.69 -9.78
N ALA A 19 20.55 -7.89 -9.30
CA ALA A 19 19.35 -7.35 -9.92
C ALA A 19 19.40 -5.81 -9.99
N GLY A 20 19.81 -5.15 -8.92
CA GLY A 20 19.96 -3.69 -8.88
C GLY A 20 21.00 -3.17 -9.89
N ALA A 21 22.14 -3.84 -10.01
CA ALA A 21 23.16 -3.49 -11.01
C ALA A 21 22.61 -3.64 -12.44
N LEU A 22 21.96 -4.78 -12.75
CA LEU A 22 21.38 -5.07 -14.07
C LEU A 22 20.15 -4.21 -14.39
N ALA A 23 19.51 -3.63 -13.39
CA ALA A 23 18.39 -2.70 -13.58
C ALA A 23 18.86 -1.31 -14.03
N SER A 24 20.10 -0.93 -13.69
CA SER A 24 20.67 0.38 -14.08
C SER A 24 21.06 0.43 -15.56
N ARG A 25 21.64 -0.64 -16.09
CA ARG A 25 22.01 -0.82 -17.51
C ARG A 25 22.29 -2.29 -17.83
N ALA A 26 22.28 -2.63 -19.09
CA ALA A 26 22.75 -3.96 -19.53
C ALA A 26 24.24 -4.12 -19.24
N MET A 27 24.64 -5.28 -18.71
CA MET A 27 26.02 -5.58 -18.29
C MET A 27 26.45 -6.99 -18.69
N THR A 28 27.73 -7.15 -18.97
CA THR A 28 28.37 -8.46 -19.02
C THR A 28 28.57 -9.01 -17.60
N THR A 29 28.85 -10.31 -17.48
CA THR A 29 29.18 -10.92 -16.17
C THR A 29 30.34 -10.18 -15.47
N LYS A 30 31.38 -9.76 -16.23
CA LYS A 30 32.53 -9.07 -15.67
C LYS A 30 32.13 -7.71 -15.09
N GLU A 31 31.38 -6.93 -15.86
CA GLU A 31 30.89 -5.62 -15.39
C GLU A 31 29.97 -5.74 -14.16
N ALA A 32 29.13 -6.78 -14.09
CA ALA A 32 28.28 -7.04 -12.92
C ALA A 32 29.13 -7.44 -11.68
N VAL A 33 30.21 -8.18 -11.85
CA VAL A 33 31.21 -8.46 -10.79
C VAL A 33 31.82 -7.16 -10.29
N ASP A 34 32.29 -6.32 -11.19
CA ASP A 34 32.93 -5.03 -10.84
C ASP A 34 31.94 -4.08 -10.16
N ALA A 35 30.71 -4.01 -10.63
CA ALA A 35 29.66 -3.14 -10.10
C ALA A 35 29.14 -3.58 -8.71
N THR A 36 29.06 -4.90 -8.46
CA THR A 36 28.51 -5.43 -7.20
C THR A 36 29.56 -5.76 -6.15
N GLY A 37 30.83 -5.88 -6.54
CA GLY A 37 31.94 -6.34 -5.68
C GLY A 37 31.78 -7.82 -5.25
N ARG A 38 30.92 -8.58 -5.92
CA ARG A 38 30.71 -10.01 -5.63
C ARG A 38 31.64 -10.88 -6.45
N SER A 39 31.90 -12.10 -5.96
CA SER A 39 32.68 -13.05 -6.74
C SER A 39 31.95 -13.45 -8.02
N LYS A 40 32.69 -13.81 -9.06
CA LYS A 40 32.13 -14.28 -10.35
C LYS A 40 31.14 -15.43 -10.15
N ARG A 41 31.40 -16.36 -9.23
CA ARG A 41 30.52 -17.49 -8.92
C ARG A 41 29.16 -16.99 -8.38
N VAL A 42 29.17 -16.06 -7.44
CA VAL A 42 27.96 -15.48 -6.85
C VAL A 42 27.13 -14.76 -7.91
N VAL A 43 27.78 -13.94 -8.76
CA VAL A 43 27.11 -13.21 -9.84
C VAL A 43 26.47 -14.17 -10.84
N LEU A 44 27.18 -15.23 -11.26
CA LEU A 44 26.63 -16.22 -12.20
C LEU A 44 25.46 -17.00 -11.60
N THR A 45 25.53 -17.37 -10.32
CA THR A 45 24.43 -18.01 -9.62
C THR A 45 23.22 -17.09 -9.57
N ALA A 46 23.39 -15.84 -9.17
CA ALA A 46 22.32 -14.85 -9.10
C ALA A 46 21.67 -14.58 -10.47
N ILE A 47 22.48 -14.43 -11.54
CA ILE A 47 21.97 -14.29 -12.91
C ILE A 47 21.18 -15.54 -13.33
N GLY A 48 21.68 -16.75 -13.00
CA GLY A 48 20.99 -18.00 -13.27
C GLY A 48 19.62 -18.08 -12.60
N ASP A 49 19.56 -17.75 -11.31
CA ASP A 49 18.31 -17.76 -10.54
C ASP A 49 17.31 -16.72 -11.06
N LEU A 50 17.77 -15.49 -11.32
CA LEU A 50 16.94 -14.42 -11.87
C LEU A 50 16.45 -14.75 -13.29
N ARG A 51 17.29 -15.40 -14.10
CA ARG A 51 16.92 -15.86 -15.45
C ARG A 51 15.89 -17.00 -15.39
N ALA A 52 16.09 -17.97 -14.51
CA ALA A 52 15.12 -19.06 -14.30
C ALA A 52 13.75 -18.51 -13.85
N ALA A 53 13.74 -17.41 -13.14
CA ALA A 53 12.53 -16.69 -12.75
C ALA A 53 11.93 -15.79 -13.87
N GLY A 54 12.55 -15.72 -15.04
CA GLY A 54 12.08 -14.91 -16.16
C GLY A 54 12.34 -13.40 -16.01
N LEU A 55 13.24 -12.99 -15.10
CA LEU A 55 13.51 -11.58 -14.81
C LEU A 55 14.69 -11.00 -15.59
N ILE A 56 15.37 -11.80 -16.40
CA ILE A 56 16.56 -11.40 -17.16
C ILE A 56 16.29 -11.46 -18.65
N ALA A 57 16.52 -10.35 -19.33
CA ALA A 57 16.70 -10.29 -20.77
C ALA A 57 18.17 -10.47 -21.12
N VAL A 58 18.46 -11.21 -22.21
CA VAL A 58 19.80 -11.52 -22.68
C VAL A 58 19.99 -11.00 -24.10
N ALA A 59 21.03 -10.20 -24.32
CA ALA A 59 21.42 -9.69 -25.63
C ALA A 59 22.93 -9.94 -25.86
N GLY A 60 23.26 -11.00 -26.56
CA GLY A 60 24.66 -11.47 -26.70
C GLY A 60 25.23 -11.85 -25.33
N GLU A 61 26.32 -11.20 -24.92
CA GLU A 61 26.95 -11.40 -23.60
C GLU A 61 26.40 -10.48 -22.50
N HIS A 62 25.41 -9.64 -22.82
CA HIS A 62 24.86 -8.68 -21.88
C HIS A 62 23.54 -9.19 -21.27
N TYR A 63 23.41 -8.95 -19.97
CA TYR A 63 22.24 -9.25 -19.16
C TYR A 63 21.62 -7.92 -18.69
N SER A 64 20.30 -7.85 -18.68
CA SER A 64 19.54 -6.73 -18.11
C SER A 64 18.29 -7.24 -17.43
N ILE A 65 17.72 -6.45 -16.53
CA ILE A 65 16.41 -6.76 -15.95
C ILE A 65 15.31 -6.57 -16.99
N ASP A 66 14.43 -7.56 -17.10
CA ASP A 66 13.19 -7.40 -17.85
C ASP A 66 12.15 -6.65 -17.00
N ILE A 67 12.07 -5.34 -17.25
CA ILE A 67 11.12 -4.46 -16.56
C ILE A 67 9.66 -4.87 -16.86
N THR A 68 9.37 -5.49 -18.03
CA THR A 68 8.04 -5.94 -18.37
C THR A 68 7.59 -7.07 -17.47
N ALA A 69 8.46 -8.07 -17.25
CA ALA A 69 8.21 -9.17 -16.33
C ALA A 69 7.97 -8.69 -14.89
N LEU A 70 8.73 -7.70 -14.43
CA LEU A 70 8.50 -7.08 -13.11
C LEU A 70 7.15 -6.35 -13.02
N ARG A 71 6.76 -5.63 -14.08
CA ARG A 71 5.47 -4.95 -14.12
C ARG A 71 4.30 -5.94 -14.13
N GLU A 72 4.42 -7.05 -14.84
CA GLU A 72 3.42 -8.11 -14.84
C GLU A 72 3.29 -8.76 -13.46
N ALA A 73 4.41 -9.05 -12.78
CA ALA A 73 4.40 -9.56 -11.42
C ALA A 73 3.78 -8.56 -10.43
N ALA A 74 4.05 -7.26 -10.58
CA ALA A 74 3.43 -6.22 -9.77
C ALA A 74 1.92 -6.09 -10.01
N ARG A 75 1.46 -6.21 -11.27
CA ARG A 75 0.03 -6.26 -11.58
C ARG A 75 -0.65 -7.47 -10.96
N ALA A 76 -0.06 -8.66 -11.10
CA ALA A 76 -0.57 -9.88 -10.48
C ALA A 76 -0.61 -9.76 -8.95
N ALA A 77 0.32 -9.02 -8.34
CA ALA A 77 0.29 -8.73 -6.91
C ALA A 77 -0.87 -7.81 -6.53
N ALA A 78 -1.16 -6.80 -7.35
CA ALA A 78 -2.28 -5.88 -7.14
C ALA A 78 -3.65 -6.56 -7.36
N GLU A 79 -3.70 -7.61 -8.18
CA GLU A 79 -4.89 -8.43 -8.42
C GLU A 79 -5.11 -9.50 -7.34
N LEU A 80 -4.17 -9.68 -6.40
CA LEU A 80 -4.42 -10.53 -5.23
C LEU A 80 -5.55 -9.89 -4.43
N ASP A 81 -6.68 -10.56 -4.40
CA ASP A 81 -7.82 -10.22 -3.56
C ASP A 81 -7.41 -10.45 -2.09
N VAL A 82 -6.79 -9.43 -1.50
CA VAL A 82 -6.46 -9.44 -0.08
C VAL A 82 -7.77 -9.19 0.67
N PRO A 83 -8.28 -10.18 1.43
CA PRO A 83 -9.52 -10.01 2.16
C PRO A 83 -9.47 -8.76 3.05
N MET A 84 -10.58 -8.06 3.14
CA MET A 84 -10.72 -6.92 4.04
C MET A 84 -10.32 -7.33 5.47
N ASP A 85 -9.43 -6.55 6.09
CA ASP A 85 -9.03 -6.75 7.48
C ASP A 85 -10.27 -6.71 8.41
N PRO A 86 -10.45 -7.69 9.31
CA PRO A 86 -11.57 -7.72 10.22
C PRO A 86 -11.80 -6.43 11.02
N ILE A 87 -10.72 -5.68 11.34
CA ILE A 87 -10.80 -4.39 12.05
C ILE A 87 -11.62 -3.35 11.27
N ILE A 88 -11.61 -3.40 9.93
CA ILE A 88 -12.40 -2.50 9.09
C ILE A 88 -13.90 -2.76 9.28
N GLY A 89 -14.28 -3.98 9.56
CA GLY A 89 -15.66 -4.36 9.86
C GLY A 89 -16.13 -4.13 11.29
N TYR A 90 -15.22 -3.71 12.18
CA TYR A 90 -15.56 -3.51 13.59
C TYR A 90 -16.58 -2.38 13.77
N GLY A 91 -17.59 -2.58 14.62
CA GLY A 91 -18.67 -1.61 14.85
C GLY A 91 -19.65 -1.43 13.68
N MET A 92 -19.52 -2.24 12.61
CA MET A 92 -20.37 -2.19 11.42
C MET A 92 -21.35 -3.36 11.40
N THR A 93 -22.55 -3.14 10.86
CA THR A 93 -23.53 -4.21 10.62
C THR A 93 -23.08 -5.17 9.52
N ASP A 94 -23.72 -6.34 9.39
CA ASP A 94 -23.38 -7.29 8.32
C ASP A 94 -23.58 -6.70 6.92
N ALA A 95 -24.65 -5.93 6.73
CA ALA A 95 -24.91 -5.24 5.45
C ALA A 95 -23.83 -4.22 5.11
N GLU A 96 -23.37 -3.45 6.09
CA GLU A 96 -22.29 -2.47 5.92
C GLU A 96 -20.96 -3.17 5.68
N ARG A 97 -20.65 -4.26 6.40
CA ARG A 97 -19.46 -5.09 6.13
C ARG A 97 -19.46 -5.65 4.72
N ALA A 98 -20.61 -6.09 4.22
CA ALA A 98 -20.72 -6.56 2.83
C ALA A 98 -20.44 -5.46 1.81
N ILE A 99 -20.79 -4.21 2.11
CA ILE A 99 -20.42 -3.05 1.28
C ILE A 99 -18.92 -2.79 1.38
N LEU A 100 -18.36 -2.70 2.59
CA LEU A 100 -16.94 -2.39 2.81
C LEU A 100 -16.00 -3.41 2.14
N ARG A 101 -16.34 -4.71 2.17
CA ARG A 101 -15.55 -5.77 1.51
C ARG A 101 -15.31 -5.52 0.01
N ARG A 102 -16.16 -4.73 -0.65
CA ARG A 102 -16.02 -4.42 -2.09
C ARG A 102 -15.02 -3.29 -2.35
N PHE A 103 -14.68 -2.52 -1.33
CA PHE A 103 -13.88 -1.31 -1.46
C PHE A 103 -12.58 -1.38 -0.66
N PHE A 104 -12.39 -2.39 0.19
CA PHE A 104 -11.18 -2.58 0.97
C PHE A 104 -10.43 -3.84 0.57
N SER A 105 -9.13 -3.69 0.36
CA SER A 105 -8.14 -4.77 0.26
C SER A 105 -7.21 -4.65 1.47
N GLY A 106 -7.27 -5.63 2.38
CA GLY A 106 -6.67 -5.49 3.70
C GLY A 106 -7.27 -4.28 4.44
N ARG A 107 -6.44 -3.30 4.76
CA ARG A 107 -6.83 -2.03 5.39
C ARG A 107 -6.89 -0.86 4.41
N THR A 108 -6.51 -1.07 3.15
CA THR A 108 -6.42 -0.02 2.14
C THR A 108 -7.72 0.04 1.34
N LEU A 109 -8.22 1.25 1.13
CA LEU A 109 -9.34 1.54 0.26
C LEU A 109 -8.88 1.48 -1.20
N THR A 110 -9.53 0.68 -2.02
CA THR A 110 -9.18 0.50 -3.44
C THR A 110 -9.75 1.60 -4.33
N GLU A 111 -10.93 2.11 -3.97
CA GLU A 111 -11.58 3.23 -4.66
C GLU A 111 -12.57 3.94 -3.73
N ILE A 112 -12.81 5.24 -3.98
CA ILE A 112 -13.85 6.01 -3.29
C ILE A 112 -15.18 5.80 -4.02
N PRO A 113 -16.24 5.25 -3.36
CA PRO A 113 -17.50 4.94 -4.03
C PRO A 113 -18.18 6.16 -4.64
N ALA A 114 -18.55 6.10 -5.92
CA ALA A 114 -19.35 7.14 -6.56
C ALA A 114 -20.79 7.22 -5.97
N SER A 115 -21.36 6.08 -5.58
CA SER A 115 -22.68 6.01 -4.92
C SER A 115 -22.65 6.64 -3.54
N ARG A 116 -23.50 7.65 -3.30
CA ARG A 116 -23.59 8.33 -2.00
C ARG A 116 -23.90 7.35 -0.86
N ALA A 117 -24.83 6.43 -1.05
CA ALA A 117 -25.21 5.46 -0.02
C ALA A 117 -24.02 4.57 0.40
N LYS A 118 -23.24 4.07 -0.57
CA LYS A 118 -22.05 3.27 -0.29
C LYS A 118 -20.93 4.11 0.33
N ARG A 119 -20.77 5.36 -0.14
CA ARG A 119 -19.79 6.29 0.40
C ARG A 119 -20.11 6.66 1.85
N GLN A 120 -21.38 6.84 2.22
CA GLN A 120 -21.76 7.07 3.63
C GLN A 120 -21.33 5.91 4.54
N VAL A 121 -21.47 4.66 4.12
CA VAL A 121 -20.99 3.50 4.89
C VAL A 121 -19.47 3.57 5.06
N LEU A 122 -18.74 3.90 4.01
CA LEU A 122 -17.29 4.10 4.06
C LEU A 122 -16.91 5.21 5.04
N LEU A 123 -17.53 6.38 4.91
CA LEU A 123 -17.24 7.55 5.73
C LEU A 123 -17.59 7.28 7.20
N GLN A 124 -18.68 6.56 7.47
CA GLN A 124 -19.04 6.09 8.81
C GLN A 124 -17.91 5.25 9.41
N ARG A 125 -17.31 4.36 8.63
CA ARG A 125 -16.17 3.57 9.09
C ARG A 125 -14.92 4.43 9.32
N LEU A 126 -14.59 5.32 8.41
CA LEU A 126 -13.42 6.21 8.54
C LEU A 126 -13.56 7.19 9.71
N ALA A 127 -14.78 7.62 10.03
CA ALA A 127 -15.04 8.49 11.17
C ALA A 127 -14.68 7.82 12.51
N LEU A 128 -14.65 6.49 12.59
CA LEU A 128 -14.23 5.75 13.80
C LEU A 128 -12.72 5.89 14.09
N GLU A 129 -11.91 6.34 13.14
CA GLU A 129 -10.49 6.60 13.35
C GLU A 129 -10.24 7.89 14.14
N PHE A 130 -11.27 8.69 14.35
CA PHE A 130 -11.21 9.95 15.09
C PHE A 130 -11.90 9.80 16.43
N ASP A 131 -11.17 10.07 17.52
CA ASP A 131 -11.69 10.01 18.88
C ASP A 131 -12.74 11.11 19.11
N VAL A 132 -13.81 10.76 19.81
CA VAL A 132 -14.83 11.73 20.20
C VAL A 132 -14.25 12.73 21.22
N GLY A 133 -14.48 14.02 20.99
CA GLY A 133 -14.00 15.08 21.87
C GLY A 133 -12.53 15.49 21.68
N ARG A 134 -11.79 14.81 20.80
CA ARG A 134 -10.43 15.20 20.43
C ARG A 134 -10.44 16.16 19.24
N ARG A 135 -9.57 17.17 19.30
CA ARG A 135 -9.25 18.04 18.16
C ARG A 135 -7.99 17.55 17.45
N TYR A 136 -8.01 17.65 16.12
CA TYR A 136 -6.93 17.23 15.23
C TYR A 136 -6.50 18.40 14.37
N THR A 137 -5.21 18.54 14.14
CA THR A 137 -4.69 19.44 13.11
C THR A 137 -4.99 18.89 11.72
N GLU A 138 -4.93 19.73 10.69
CA GLU A 138 -5.10 19.29 9.31
C GLU A 138 -4.09 18.21 8.92
N ARG A 139 -2.86 18.30 9.41
CA ARG A 139 -1.82 17.31 9.17
C ARG A 139 -2.19 15.93 9.76
N GLU A 140 -2.62 15.89 11.02
CA GLU A 140 -3.04 14.64 11.66
C GLU A 140 -4.21 13.98 10.90
N VAL A 141 -5.20 14.78 10.46
CA VAL A 141 -6.31 14.26 9.65
C VAL A 141 -5.80 13.69 8.32
N ASN A 142 -4.89 14.39 7.66
CA ASN A 142 -4.30 13.92 6.41
C ASN A 142 -3.52 12.62 6.59
N ASP A 143 -2.69 12.53 7.64
CA ASP A 143 -1.88 11.35 7.94
C ASP A 143 -2.78 10.13 8.24
N ILE A 144 -3.85 10.32 9.02
CA ILE A 144 -4.84 9.26 9.30
C ILE A 144 -5.50 8.77 8.00
N LEU A 145 -5.99 9.68 7.16
CA LEU A 145 -6.71 9.32 5.94
C LEU A 145 -5.78 8.78 4.84
N PHE A 146 -4.53 9.25 4.79
CA PHE A 146 -3.51 8.73 3.86
C PHE A 146 -3.22 7.24 4.09
N ALA A 147 -3.31 6.77 5.33
CA ALA A 147 -3.15 5.35 5.65
C ALA A 147 -4.21 4.47 4.95
N PHE A 148 -5.35 5.03 4.55
CA PHE A 148 -6.43 4.33 3.87
C PHE A 148 -6.42 4.54 2.35
N HIS A 149 -6.13 5.77 1.87
CA HIS A 149 -6.19 6.08 0.44
C HIS A 149 -5.29 7.28 0.09
N PRO A 150 -4.56 7.25 -1.04
CA PRO A 150 -3.70 8.35 -1.48
C PRO A 150 -4.47 9.66 -1.74
N ASP A 151 -5.74 9.59 -2.16
CA ASP A 151 -6.61 10.78 -2.28
C ASP A 151 -7.35 11.08 -0.96
N TRP A 152 -6.55 11.31 0.07
CA TRP A 152 -7.02 11.73 1.40
C TRP A 152 -7.78 13.05 1.38
N SER A 153 -7.46 13.93 0.43
CA SER A 153 -8.09 15.25 0.33
C SER A 153 -9.57 15.13 -0.04
N THR A 154 -9.92 14.24 -0.95
CA THR A 154 -11.32 13.92 -1.29
C THR A 154 -12.03 13.24 -0.12
N LEU A 155 -11.38 12.30 0.59
CA LEU A 155 -11.96 11.68 1.79
C LEU A 155 -12.25 12.71 2.87
N ARG A 156 -11.29 13.61 3.18
CA ARG A 156 -11.47 14.68 4.17
C ARG A 156 -12.65 15.58 3.82
N ARG A 157 -12.75 16.00 2.55
CA ARG A 157 -13.87 16.84 2.08
C ARG A 157 -15.20 16.12 2.29
N HIS A 158 -15.31 14.87 1.87
CA HIS A 158 -16.54 14.08 2.05
C HIS A 158 -16.90 13.88 3.53
N LEU A 159 -15.93 13.67 4.42
CA LEU A 159 -16.19 13.56 5.86
C LEU A 159 -16.81 14.85 6.42
N ILE A 160 -16.38 16.01 5.92
CA ILE A 160 -16.95 17.32 6.32
C ILE A 160 -18.33 17.51 5.68
N ASP A 161 -18.44 17.30 4.35
CA ASP A 161 -19.68 17.54 3.60
C ASP A 161 -20.85 16.67 4.09
N GLU A 162 -20.56 15.45 4.57
CA GLU A 162 -21.56 14.51 5.11
C GLU A 162 -21.69 14.59 6.65
N GLY A 163 -21.00 15.54 7.30
CA GLY A 163 -21.14 15.86 8.73
C GLY A 163 -20.50 14.83 9.69
N PHE A 164 -19.56 14.02 9.24
CA PHE A 164 -18.80 13.12 10.10
C PHE A 164 -17.65 13.82 10.83
N LEU A 165 -17.01 14.77 10.16
CA LEU A 165 -16.06 15.71 10.76
C LEU A 165 -16.61 17.11 10.62
N ASP A 166 -16.23 17.98 11.56
CA ASP A 166 -16.40 19.41 11.48
C ASP A 166 -15.04 20.11 11.59
N ARG A 167 -14.97 21.38 11.22
CA ARG A 167 -13.73 22.15 11.27
C ARG A 167 -13.98 23.59 11.69
N GLU A 168 -12.98 24.15 12.34
CA GLU A 168 -12.95 25.57 12.71
C GLU A 168 -11.55 26.14 12.43
N HIS A 169 -11.50 27.39 11.99
CA HIS A 169 -10.24 28.08 11.78
C HIS A 169 -9.95 28.95 13.01
N ILE A 170 -8.87 28.62 13.75
CA ILE A 170 -8.46 29.32 14.97
C ILE A 170 -6.96 29.61 14.88
N ASP A 171 -6.53 30.82 15.16
CA ASP A 171 -5.11 31.24 15.21
C ASP A 171 -4.30 30.78 13.98
N ASP A 172 -4.82 31.05 12.79
CA ASP A 172 -4.22 30.75 11.49
C ASP A 172 -4.07 29.22 11.21
N GLN A 173 -4.79 28.38 11.96
CA GLN A 173 -4.78 26.92 11.83
C GLN A 173 -6.19 26.35 11.75
N ASN A 174 -6.38 25.33 10.90
CA ASN A 174 -7.62 24.55 10.85
C ASN A 174 -7.58 23.43 11.89
N TRP A 175 -8.59 23.41 12.74
CA TRP A 175 -8.84 22.34 13.71
C TRP A 175 -10.05 21.53 13.26
N TYR A 176 -9.92 20.22 13.37
CA TYR A 176 -10.94 19.25 12.98
C TYR A 176 -11.34 18.43 14.19
N TRP A 177 -12.59 17.99 14.23
CA TRP A 177 -13.08 17.06 15.25
C TRP A 177 -14.19 16.21 14.67
N ARG A 178 -14.43 15.08 15.31
CA ARG A 178 -15.54 14.20 14.97
C ARG A 178 -16.85 14.85 15.43
N ALA A 179 -17.75 15.12 14.47
CA ALA A 179 -19.04 15.77 14.69
C ALA A 179 -20.21 14.81 14.59
N GLY A 180 -20.05 13.67 13.91
CA GLY A 180 -21.11 12.70 13.66
C GLY A 180 -20.65 11.25 13.60
N GLY A 181 -21.58 10.37 13.27
CA GLY A 181 -21.33 8.94 13.17
C GLY A 181 -21.59 8.17 14.47
N ARG A 182 -21.45 6.83 14.41
CA ARG A 182 -21.62 5.96 15.57
C ARG A 182 -20.53 6.15 16.59
N VAL A 183 -20.88 6.11 17.85
CA VAL A 183 -19.92 6.01 18.94
C VAL A 183 -19.67 4.53 19.17
N THR A 184 -18.50 4.05 18.73
CA THR A 184 -18.05 2.68 18.95
C THR A 184 -16.56 2.77 19.21
N ASP A 185 -16.10 2.30 20.35
CA ASP A 185 -14.68 2.26 20.66
C ASP A 185 -14.04 1.20 19.76
N LEU A 186 -13.10 1.61 18.91
CA LEU A 186 -12.23 0.68 18.22
C LEU A 186 -11.36 -0.05 19.26
N PRO A 187 -11.11 -1.36 19.11
CA PRO A 187 -10.13 -2.02 19.97
C PRO A 187 -8.81 -1.28 19.82
N SER A 188 -8.32 -0.75 20.92
CA SER A 188 -7.02 -0.08 20.96
C SER A 188 -5.96 -1.05 20.41
N ASN A 189 -5.21 -0.58 19.42
CA ASN A 189 -4.07 -1.33 18.88
C ASN A 189 -2.92 -1.33 19.91
N SER A 190 -3.16 -2.04 21.03
CA SER A 190 -2.14 -2.32 22.06
C SER A 190 -1.27 -3.47 21.56
N GLY A 191 -0.60 -3.25 20.45
CA GLY A 191 0.33 -4.14 19.80
C GLY A 191 1.71 -3.54 19.86
N ASP A 192 2.37 -3.84 20.96
CA ASP A 192 3.80 -4.06 21.17
C ASP A 192 4.75 -2.86 21.00
N ARG A 193 5.35 -2.60 22.16
CA ARG A 193 6.62 -1.85 22.29
C ARG A 193 7.79 -2.76 21.93
#